data_38cfbf24b5e793fe94a5313147905380
#
_entry.id   38cfbf24b5e793fe94a5313147905380
#
_cell.length_a   1.000
_cell.length_b   1.000
_cell.length_c   1.000
_cell.angle_alpha   90.00
_cell.angle_beta   90.00
_cell.angle_gamma   90.00
#
_symmetry.space_group_name_H-M   'P 1'
#
loop_
_entity.id
_entity.type
_entity.pdbx_description
1 polymer ?
#
loop_
_entity_poly.entity_id
_entity_poly.type
_entity_poly.pdbx_seq_one_letter_code
_entity_poly.pdbx_strand_id
1 'polypeptide(L)'
;MKNRKKFLLLIIGLCICFLLFYMIQIYAKYLTTATGNTKLTIANWNIIVNNLSIKNNTDISNSIVPVFSGTEHIASNIIAPTAEGYFDLNFDFSNTDVSFKYTISVSPDENSSVQDLVATGYSIDDGDKITFENYNESISEIIALSSNKKTQKIRIFIIWNDNEETQTMDNSTDTLSTTSENPAILNVNVSFTQITDVPENTPATS
;
A
#
# COMPACT_ATOMS: atom_id res chain seq x y z
N MET A 1 14.21 -79.81 -46.35
CA MET A 1 13.48 -78.47 -46.41
C MET A 1 13.15 -77.85 -45.04
N LYS A 2 12.86 -78.61 -43.99
CA LYS A 2 12.47 -78.10 -42.66
C LYS A 2 13.56 -77.26 -41.95
N ASN A 3 14.86 -77.60 -42.14
CA ASN A 3 15.93 -76.82 -41.48
C ASN A 3 16.28 -75.54 -42.19
N ARG A 4 16.02 -75.39 -43.47
CA ARG A 4 16.23 -74.10 -44.19
C ARG A 4 15.24 -73.06 -43.78
N LYS A 5 13.97 -73.43 -43.48
CA LYS A 5 12.97 -72.54 -43.01
C LYS A 5 13.25 -72.04 -41.59
N LYS A 6 13.74 -72.91 -40.70
CA LYS A 6 14.17 -72.52 -39.34
C LYS A 6 15.37 -71.57 -39.37
N PHE A 7 16.36 -71.80 -40.26
CA PHE A 7 17.52 -70.96 -40.44
C PHE A 7 17.11 -69.56 -40.97
N LEU A 8 16.18 -69.53 -41.93
CA LEU A 8 15.63 -68.24 -42.45
C LEU A 8 14.89 -67.42 -41.37
N LEU A 9 14.09 -68.11 -40.56
CA LEU A 9 13.40 -67.48 -39.45
C LEU A 9 14.37 -66.90 -38.40
N LEU A 10 15.46 -67.57 -38.13
CA LEU A 10 16.49 -67.13 -37.20
C LEU A 10 17.18 -65.84 -37.71
N ILE A 11 17.49 -65.79 -39.01
CA ILE A 11 18.12 -64.62 -39.66
C ILE A 11 17.16 -63.44 -39.63
N ILE A 12 15.88 -63.63 -39.92
CA ILE A 12 14.88 -62.58 -39.87
C ILE A 12 14.75 -62.04 -38.45
N GLY A 13 14.69 -62.90 -37.42
CA GLY A 13 14.66 -62.51 -36.04
C GLY A 13 15.89 -61.68 -35.65
N LEU A 14 17.10 -62.09 -36.08
CA LEU A 14 18.33 -61.34 -35.83
C LEU A 14 18.29 -59.94 -36.46
N CYS A 15 17.80 -59.82 -37.70
CA CYS A 15 17.69 -58.58 -38.44
C CYS A 15 16.70 -57.61 -37.70
N ILE A 16 15.56 -58.13 -37.19
CA ILE A 16 14.61 -57.36 -36.44
C ILE A 16 15.25 -56.84 -35.13
N CYS A 17 15.97 -57.68 -34.40
CA CYS A 17 16.72 -57.25 -33.22
C CYS A 17 17.73 -56.15 -33.50
N PHE A 18 18.48 -56.26 -34.60
CA PHE A 18 19.41 -55.18 -35.00
C PHE A 18 18.68 -53.88 -35.35
N LEU A 19 17.57 -53.95 -36.06
CA LEU A 19 16.75 -52.76 -36.37
C LEU A 19 16.24 -52.10 -35.12
N LEU A 20 15.70 -52.84 -34.16
CA LEU A 20 15.22 -52.30 -32.88
C LEU A 20 16.38 -51.68 -32.09
N PHE A 21 17.56 -52.32 -32.06
CA PHE A 21 18.72 -51.76 -31.40
C PHE A 21 19.17 -50.43 -32.01
N TYR A 22 19.17 -50.34 -33.35
CA TYR A 22 19.47 -49.10 -34.06
C TYR A 22 18.44 -48.02 -33.80
N MET A 23 17.16 -48.38 -33.76
CA MET A 23 16.08 -47.41 -33.44
C MET A 23 16.25 -46.83 -32.06
N ILE A 24 16.60 -47.63 -31.05
CA ILE A 24 16.86 -47.16 -29.67
C ILE A 24 18.07 -46.21 -29.64
N GLN A 25 19.15 -46.54 -30.36
CA GLN A 25 20.34 -45.70 -30.45
C GLN A 25 20.06 -44.35 -31.14
N ILE A 26 19.23 -44.32 -32.18
CA ILE A 26 18.83 -43.10 -32.88
C ILE A 26 17.94 -42.26 -31.98
N TYR A 27 16.98 -42.86 -31.26
CA TYR A 27 16.10 -42.16 -30.36
C TYR A 27 16.87 -41.52 -29.18
N ALA A 28 17.81 -42.28 -28.59
CA ALA A 28 18.67 -41.76 -27.52
C ALA A 28 19.59 -40.61 -27.98
N LYS A 29 19.99 -40.60 -29.25
CA LYS A 29 20.88 -39.57 -29.81
C LYS A 29 20.17 -38.22 -30.05
N TYR A 30 18.84 -38.22 -30.22
CA TYR A 30 18.04 -37.02 -30.41
C TYR A 30 17.38 -36.52 -29.14
N LEU A 31 17.52 -37.21 -28.00
CA LEU A 31 17.06 -36.76 -26.72
C LEU A 31 18.07 -35.75 -26.15
N THR A 32 17.97 -34.51 -26.58
CA THR A 32 18.76 -33.41 -26.02
C THR A 32 17.90 -32.73 -24.94
N THR A 33 18.24 -32.98 -23.69
CA THR A 33 17.65 -32.23 -22.58
C THR A 33 18.50 -30.98 -22.34
N ALA A 34 17.91 -29.83 -22.55
CA ALA A 34 18.48 -28.55 -22.13
C ALA A 34 17.87 -28.17 -20.78
N THR A 35 18.70 -28.11 -19.75
CA THR A 35 18.30 -27.55 -18.45
C THR A 35 18.91 -26.15 -18.33
N GLY A 36 18.08 -25.16 -18.15
CA GLY A 36 18.49 -23.77 -17.93
C GLY A 36 17.90 -23.21 -16.66
N ASN A 37 18.73 -22.57 -15.86
CA ASN A 37 18.28 -21.77 -14.75
C ASN A 37 18.26 -20.31 -15.21
N THR A 38 17.13 -19.64 -15.03
CA THR A 38 17.02 -18.18 -15.21
C THR A 38 16.93 -17.52 -13.86
N LYS A 39 17.60 -16.39 -13.72
CA LYS A 39 17.44 -15.53 -12.55
C LYS A 39 16.35 -14.52 -12.87
N LEU A 40 15.31 -14.50 -12.04
CA LEU A 40 14.23 -13.51 -12.11
C LEU A 40 14.47 -12.47 -11.01
N THR A 41 14.34 -11.20 -11.37
CA THR A 41 14.36 -10.11 -10.41
C THR A 41 12.96 -9.98 -9.82
N ILE A 42 12.86 -10.02 -8.50
CA ILE A 42 11.61 -9.79 -7.78
C ILE A 42 11.46 -8.27 -7.60
N ALA A 43 10.26 -7.75 -7.84
CA ALA A 43 9.94 -6.35 -7.64
C ALA A 43 10.15 -5.93 -6.18
N ASN A 44 10.75 -4.76 -5.97
CA ASN A 44 10.88 -4.18 -4.64
C ASN A 44 9.53 -3.61 -4.17
N TRP A 45 9.25 -3.83 -2.90
CA TRP A 45 8.14 -3.24 -2.17
C TRP A 45 8.68 -2.63 -0.89
N ASN A 46 9.09 -1.38 -0.95
CA ASN A 46 9.61 -0.65 0.20
C ASN A 46 9.06 0.77 0.21
N ILE A 47 8.09 1.00 1.07
CA ILE A 47 7.45 2.29 1.29
C ILE A 47 7.87 2.81 2.67
N ILE A 48 8.25 4.08 2.73
CA ILE A 48 8.67 4.76 3.94
C ILE A 48 7.66 5.86 4.22
N VAL A 49 7.21 5.96 5.46
CA VAL A 49 6.34 7.04 5.96
C VAL A 49 7.04 7.71 7.14
N ASN A 50 7.25 9.02 7.07
CA ASN A 50 7.93 9.79 8.10
C ASN A 50 9.25 9.14 8.57
N ASN A 51 10.08 8.68 7.62
CA ASN A 51 11.35 7.97 7.85
C ASN A 51 11.23 6.55 8.43
N LEU A 52 10.03 5.99 8.57
CA LEU A 52 9.81 4.62 9.01
C LEU A 52 9.47 3.72 7.83
N SER A 53 10.21 2.63 7.62
CA SER A 53 9.87 1.62 6.60
C SER A 53 8.62 0.85 7.02
N ILE A 54 7.59 0.89 6.17
CA ILE A 54 6.28 0.31 6.46
C ILE A 54 6.31 -1.18 6.13
N LYS A 55 6.02 -1.97 7.16
CA LYS A 55 5.78 -3.42 7.11
C LYS A 55 4.40 -3.69 7.70
N ASN A 56 3.97 -4.94 7.68
CA ASN A 56 2.71 -5.29 8.34
C ASN A 56 2.73 -4.84 9.81
N ASN A 57 1.71 -4.08 10.20
CA ASN A 57 1.54 -3.55 11.56
C ASN A 57 2.69 -2.65 12.06
N THR A 58 3.28 -1.83 11.18
CA THR A 58 4.25 -0.80 11.62
C THR A 58 3.52 0.29 12.37
N ASP A 59 3.91 0.54 13.61
CA ASP A 59 3.42 1.67 14.38
C ASP A 59 4.15 2.95 13.97
N ILE A 60 3.40 3.93 13.47
CA ILE A 60 3.90 5.24 13.02
C ILE A 60 3.58 6.37 14.01
N SER A 61 2.94 6.09 15.13
CA SER A 61 2.42 7.10 16.08
C SER A 61 3.49 8.10 16.51
N ASN A 62 4.68 7.62 16.86
CA ASN A 62 5.79 8.49 17.28
C ASN A 62 6.39 9.35 16.15
N SER A 63 6.01 9.10 14.90
CA SER A 63 6.49 9.85 13.73
C SER A 63 5.50 10.93 13.29
N ILE A 64 4.30 10.94 13.84
CA ILE A 64 3.25 11.91 13.53
C ILE A 64 3.29 12.99 14.62
N VAL A 65 3.60 14.21 14.21
CA VAL A 65 3.69 15.35 15.13
C VAL A 65 2.65 16.39 14.72
N PRO A 66 1.51 16.48 15.42
CA PRO A 66 0.53 17.54 15.19
C PRO A 66 1.11 18.92 15.53
N VAL A 67 0.76 19.91 14.71
CA VAL A 67 1.13 21.30 14.89
C VAL A 67 -0.15 22.12 15.00
N PHE A 68 -0.31 22.82 16.10
CA PHE A 68 -1.39 23.79 16.32
C PHE A 68 -0.79 25.19 16.30
N SER A 69 -1.28 26.02 15.38
CA SER A 69 -0.87 27.43 15.34
C SER A 69 -1.51 28.16 16.52
N GLY A 70 -0.70 28.90 17.27
CA GLY A 70 -1.24 29.78 18.29
C GLY A 70 -2.05 30.93 17.68
N THR A 71 -2.97 31.46 18.46
CA THR A 71 -3.76 32.68 18.17
C THR A 71 -3.54 33.68 19.28
N GLU A 72 -4.23 34.83 19.22
CA GLU A 72 -4.24 35.80 20.34
C GLU A 72 -4.77 35.16 21.64
N HIS A 73 -5.62 34.13 21.52
CA HIS A 73 -6.34 33.53 22.66
C HIS A 73 -5.88 32.12 23.02
N ILE A 74 -5.17 31.43 22.12
CA ILE A 74 -4.73 30.05 22.29
C ILE A 74 -3.22 29.99 22.08
N ALA A 75 -2.50 29.42 23.02
CA ALA A 75 -1.06 29.24 22.91
C ALA A 75 -0.72 28.24 21.79
N SER A 76 0.44 28.38 21.15
CA SER A 76 0.93 27.46 20.12
C SER A 76 1.09 26.04 20.68
N ASN A 77 0.77 25.04 19.86
CA ASN A 77 0.83 23.60 20.19
C ASN A 77 -0.09 23.19 21.36
N ILE A 78 -1.12 23.97 21.59
CA ILE A 78 -2.20 23.64 22.53
C ILE A 78 -3.48 23.37 21.72
N ILE A 79 -4.16 22.28 22.09
CA ILE A 79 -5.48 21.96 21.56
C ILE A 79 -6.56 22.58 22.47
N ALA A 80 -7.53 23.22 21.88
CA ALA A 80 -8.69 23.81 22.53
C ALA A 80 -9.88 23.80 21.57
N PRO A 81 -11.12 23.97 22.04
CA PRO A 81 -12.27 24.14 21.14
C PRO A 81 -11.98 25.19 20.07
N THR A 82 -12.34 24.92 18.84
CA THR A 82 -12.06 25.71 17.63
C THR A 82 -10.58 25.78 17.21
N ALA A 83 -9.63 25.19 17.95
CA ALA A 83 -8.23 25.18 17.56
C ALA A 83 -8.03 24.37 16.28
N GLU A 84 -7.48 25.02 15.26
CA GLU A 84 -7.07 24.37 14.01
C GLU A 84 -5.59 23.95 14.06
N GLY A 85 -5.32 22.76 13.55
CA GLY A 85 -3.97 22.22 13.44
C GLY A 85 -3.80 21.37 12.21
N TYR A 86 -2.61 20.80 12.06
CA TYR A 86 -2.32 19.85 11.02
C TYR A 86 -1.21 18.89 11.44
N PHE A 87 -1.07 17.81 10.71
CA PHE A 87 0.12 16.97 10.73
C PHE A 87 0.49 16.53 9.32
N ASP A 88 1.76 16.19 9.12
CA ASP A 88 2.29 15.80 7.83
C ASP A 88 2.62 14.30 7.80
N LEU A 89 2.26 13.64 6.70
CA LEU A 89 2.71 12.31 6.32
C LEU A 89 3.60 12.45 5.09
N ASN A 90 4.89 12.19 5.27
CA ASN A 90 5.87 12.24 4.19
C ASN A 90 6.14 10.83 3.69
N PHE A 91 5.73 10.55 2.47
CA PHE A 91 5.90 9.27 1.80
C PHE A 91 7.16 9.28 0.95
N ASP A 92 7.96 8.21 1.05
CA ASP A 92 9.03 7.88 0.12
C ASP A 92 8.81 6.46 -0.41
N PHE A 93 8.60 6.36 -1.70
CA PHE A 93 8.41 5.11 -2.44
C PHE A 93 9.40 4.95 -3.57
N SER A 94 10.57 5.60 -3.47
CA SER A 94 11.65 5.55 -4.47
C SER A 94 12.18 4.14 -4.72
N ASN A 95 12.00 3.23 -3.75
CA ASN A 95 12.39 1.82 -3.82
C ASN A 95 11.19 0.88 -4.00
N THR A 96 10.16 1.32 -4.72
CA THR A 96 8.98 0.51 -5.06
C THR A 96 8.89 0.35 -6.56
N ASP A 97 8.85 -0.91 -7.05
CA ASP A 97 8.89 -1.28 -8.46
C ASP A 97 7.49 -1.62 -9.02
N VAL A 98 6.43 -1.28 -8.31
CA VAL A 98 5.04 -1.59 -8.70
C VAL A 98 4.12 -0.41 -8.41
N SER A 99 3.03 -0.30 -9.17
CA SER A 99 1.95 0.63 -8.89
C SER A 99 1.19 0.22 -7.63
N PHE A 100 0.72 1.19 -6.87
CA PHE A 100 -0.04 0.94 -5.65
C PHE A 100 -1.09 2.02 -5.39
N LYS A 101 -2.07 1.67 -4.59
CA LYS A 101 -3.02 2.59 -3.98
C LYS A 101 -2.66 2.77 -2.52
N TYR A 102 -2.61 3.98 -2.03
CA TYR A 102 -2.67 4.24 -0.60
C TYR A 102 -4.07 4.68 -0.18
N THR A 103 -4.39 4.43 1.08
CA THR A 103 -5.59 4.94 1.73
C THR A 103 -5.23 5.40 3.13
N ILE A 104 -5.63 6.61 3.48
CA ILE A 104 -5.43 7.21 4.80
C ILE A 104 -6.80 7.43 5.41
N SER A 105 -6.99 7.01 6.65
CA SER A 105 -8.17 7.33 7.46
C SER A 105 -7.73 7.91 8.79
N VAL A 106 -8.51 8.88 9.26
CA VAL A 106 -8.29 9.56 10.53
C VAL A 106 -9.60 9.52 11.32
N SER A 107 -9.53 9.22 12.60
CA SER A 107 -10.70 9.23 13.49
C SER A 107 -10.25 9.49 14.93
N PRO A 108 -11.08 10.05 15.80
CA PRO A 108 -10.78 10.08 17.22
C PRO A 108 -10.66 8.65 17.77
N ASP A 109 -9.75 8.44 18.72
CA ASP A 109 -9.67 7.19 19.46
C ASP A 109 -10.82 7.11 20.48
N GLU A 110 -11.32 5.90 20.75
CA GLU A 110 -12.41 5.70 21.72
C GLU A 110 -12.05 6.13 23.15
N ASN A 111 -10.76 6.13 23.48
CA ASN A 111 -10.23 6.56 24.77
C ASN A 111 -9.74 8.02 24.74
N SER A 112 -9.93 8.73 23.64
CA SER A 112 -9.57 10.15 23.55
C SER A 112 -10.41 10.98 24.50
N SER A 113 -9.79 11.91 25.20
CA SER A 113 -10.55 12.89 26.00
C SER A 113 -11.35 13.87 25.13
N VAL A 114 -10.97 14.01 23.83
CA VAL A 114 -11.65 14.86 22.87
C VAL A 114 -12.18 14.01 21.73
N GLN A 115 -13.48 13.78 21.70
CA GLN A 115 -14.14 13.00 20.64
C GLN A 115 -14.48 13.85 19.41
N ASP A 116 -14.51 15.17 19.55
CA ASP A 116 -14.79 16.13 18.47
C ASP A 116 -13.51 16.64 17.76
N LEU A 117 -12.38 15.97 17.98
CA LEU A 117 -11.17 16.19 17.20
C LEU A 117 -11.28 15.49 15.84
N VAL A 118 -11.48 16.26 14.78
CA VAL A 118 -11.83 15.73 13.46
C VAL A 118 -10.90 16.26 12.36
N ALA A 119 -10.73 15.46 11.29
CA ALA A 119 -10.05 15.89 10.08
C ALA A 119 -11.03 16.65 9.17
N THR A 120 -10.62 17.82 8.68
CA THR A 120 -11.44 18.73 7.86
C THR A 120 -11.04 18.75 6.40
N GLY A 121 -9.89 18.17 6.05
CA GLY A 121 -9.38 18.15 4.69
C GLY A 121 -7.90 17.81 4.66
N TYR A 122 -7.32 17.90 3.48
CA TYR A 122 -5.91 17.60 3.26
C TYR A 122 -5.33 18.49 2.16
N SER A 123 -4.01 18.49 2.03
CA SER A 123 -3.31 19.00 0.85
C SER A 123 -2.20 18.05 0.43
N ILE A 124 -1.81 18.10 -0.84
CA ILE A 124 -0.77 17.28 -1.44
C ILE A 124 0.38 18.19 -1.86
N ASP A 125 1.62 17.83 -1.47
CA ASP A 125 2.86 18.49 -1.88
C ASP A 125 2.82 20.03 -1.66
N ASP A 126 2.28 20.45 -0.51
CA ASP A 126 2.07 21.86 -0.13
C ASP A 126 1.14 22.66 -1.08
N GLY A 127 0.29 21.96 -1.84
CA GLY A 127 -0.75 22.57 -2.66
C GLY A 127 -1.93 23.10 -1.84
N ASP A 128 -3.00 23.50 -2.53
CA ASP A 128 -4.20 24.03 -1.91
C ASP A 128 -4.90 22.97 -1.03
N LYS A 129 -5.56 23.44 0.03
CA LYS A 129 -6.37 22.59 0.90
C LYS A 129 -7.60 22.07 0.15
N ILE A 130 -7.73 20.77 0.09
CA ILE A 130 -8.93 20.05 -0.35
C ILE A 130 -9.78 19.82 0.89
N THR A 131 -10.91 20.48 0.98
CA THR A 131 -11.83 20.36 2.13
C THR A 131 -12.71 19.13 1.95
N PHE A 132 -12.91 18.36 3.00
CA PHE A 132 -13.85 17.25 3.02
C PHE A 132 -15.31 17.73 3.00
N GLU A 133 -16.19 16.97 2.34
CA GLU A 133 -17.63 17.21 2.43
C GLU A 133 -18.18 16.82 3.82
N ASN A 134 -17.65 15.73 4.37
CA ASN A 134 -17.92 15.28 5.72
C ASN A 134 -16.61 15.10 6.49
N TYR A 135 -16.61 15.33 7.79
CA TYR A 135 -15.42 15.14 8.62
C TYR A 135 -14.88 13.70 8.52
N ASN A 136 -13.56 13.56 8.64
CA ASN A 136 -12.86 12.26 8.67
C ASN A 136 -13.02 11.40 7.39
N GLU A 137 -13.28 12.02 6.24
CA GLU A 137 -13.28 11.27 4.97
C GLU A 137 -11.92 10.63 4.69
N SER A 138 -11.95 9.45 4.08
CA SER A 138 -10.74 8.76 3.71
C SER A 138 -10.09 9.38 2.48
N ILE A 139 -8.77 9.61 2.56
CA ILE A 139 -7.96 10.07 1.44
C ILE A 139 -7.41 8.85 0.71
N SER A 140 -7.54 8.78 -0.60
CA SER A 140 -6.90 7.71 -1.36
C SER A 140 -6.44 8.18 -2.73
N GLU A 141 -5.27 7.68 -3.17
CA GLU A 141 -4.72 7.96 -4.49
C GLU A 141 -3.97 6.73 -5.01
N ILE A 142 -3.93 6.61 -6.33
CA ILE A 142 -3.14 5.59 -7.03
C ILE A 142 -1.84 6.22 -7.50
N ILE A 143 -0.73 5.64 -7.07
CA ILE A 143 0.60 6.00 -7.55
C ILE A 143 0.98 5.00 -8.64
N ALA A 144 0.89 5.45 -9.89
CA ALA A 144 1.30 4.64 -11.02
C ALA A 144 2.82 4.63 -11.15
N LEU A 145 3.41 3.48 -11.44
CA LEU A 145 4.85 3.35 -11.69
C LEU A 145 5.31 4.27 -12.82
N SER A 146 4.46 4.45 -13.85
CA SER A 146 4.72 5.34 -14.99
C SER A 146 4.79 6.82 -14.63
N SER A 147 4.26 7.24 -13.49
CA SER A 147 4.29 8.65 -13.05
C SER A 147 5.68 9.13 -12.67
N ASN A 148 6.65 8.23 -12.46
CA ASN A 148 7.99 8.50 -11.92
C ASN A 148 7.99 9.29 -10.61
N LYS A 149 6.86 9.42 -9.93
CA LYS A 149 6.74 10.06 -8.62
C LYS A 149 7.48 9.20 -7.59
N LYS A 150 8.34 9.79 -6.78
CA LYS A 150 9.18 9.07 -5.80
C LYS A 150 8.84 9.41 -4.37
N THR A 151 8.30 10.59 -4.16
CA THR A 151 7.91 11.09 -2.83
C THR A 151 6.58 11.80 -2.93
N GLN A 152 5.89 11.91 -1.81
CA GLN A 152 4.66 12.70 -1.69
C GLN A 152 4.49 13.15 -0.24
N LYS A 153 4.11 14.39 -0.05
CA LYS A 153 3.73 14.93 1.24
C LYS A 153 2.23 15.08 1.30
N ILE A 154 1.60 14.49 2.29
CA ILE A 154 0.19 14.67 2.60
C ILE A 154 0.09 15.43 3.90
N ARG A 155 -0.48 16.63 3.87
CA ARG A 155 -0.83 17.40 5.06
C ARG A 155 -2.29 17.17 5.37
N ILE A 156 -2.62 16.78 6.59
CA ILE A 156 -3.98 16.56 7.05
C ILE A 156 -4.32 17.66 8.03
N PHE A 157 -5.40 18.39 7.76
CA PHE A 157 -5.89 19.47 8.59
C PHE A 157 -6.90 18.91 9.59
N ILE A 158 -6.73 19.29 10.84
CA ILE A 158 -7.56 18.84 11.97
C ILE A 158 -8.08 20.04 12.75
N ILE A 159 -9.23 19.88 13.37
CA ILE A 159 -9.84 20.88 14.24
C ILE A 159 -10.49 20.19 15.43
N TRP A 160 -10.49 20.84 16.60
CA TRP A 160 -11.46 20.52 17.63
C TRP A 160 -12.77 21.20 17.24
N ASN A 161 -13.73 20.41 16.75
CA ASN A 161 -15.00 20.89 16.28
C ASN A 161 -15.89 21.34 17.46
N ASP A 162 -16.26 22.61 17.47
CA ASP A 162 -17.13 23.23 18.48
C ASP A 162 -18.43 23.76 17.84
N ASN A 163 -18.89 23.08 16.78
CA ASN A 163 -20.15 23.41 16.12
C ASN A 163 -21.29 22.58 16.74
N GLU A 164 -22.19 23.21 17.47
CA GLU A 164 -23.29 22.56 18.18
C GLU A 164 -24.18 21.65 17.32
N GLU A 165 -24.19 21.85 15.99
CA GLU A 165 -24.99 21.03 15.08
C GLU A 165 -24.26 19.71 14.71
N THR A 166 -22.92 19.68 14.80
CA THR A 166 -22.09 18.56 14.32
C THR A 166 -21.16 17.98 15.38
N GLN A 167 -21.12 18.57 16.57
CA GLN A 167 -20.31 18.10 17.68
C GLN A 167 -20.93 16.88 18.39
N THR A 168 -20.10 16.07 18.99
CA THR A 168 -20.48 14.94 19.84
C THR A 168 -20.45 15.30 21.30
N MET A 169 -19.58 16.23 21.67
CA MET A 169 -19.39 16.75 23.03
C MET A 169 -20.09 18.11 23.15
N ASP A 170 -20.63 18.38 24.31
CA ASP A 170 -21.16 19.68 24.65
C ASP A 170 -20.13 20.53 25.41
N ASN A 171 -20.38 21.83 25.58
CA ASN A 171 -19.51 22.76 26.32
C ASN A 171 -19.14 22.30 27.74
N SER A 172 -19.97 21.46 28.36
CA SER A 172 -19.71 20.90 29.69
C SER A 172 -18.66 19.79 29.59
N THR A 173 -18.78 18.88 28.62
CA THR A 173 -17.83 17.81 28.36
C THR A 173 -16.52 18.33 27.81
N ASP A 174 -16.53 19.38 27.00
CA ASP A 174 -15.33 20.09 26.53
C ASP A 174 -14.53 20.67 27.71
N THR A 175 -15.22 21.31 28.64
CA THR A 175 -14.61 21.85 29.87
C THR A 175 -14.00 20.72 30.71
N LEU A 176 -14.69 19.59 30.84
CA LEU A 176 -14.17 18.41 31.55
C LEU A 176 -12.93 17.83 30.89
N SER A 177 -12.87 17.85 29.56
CA SER A 177 -11.71 17.38 28.81
C SER A 177 -10.43 18.16 29.12
N THR A 178 -10.54 19.46 29.38
CA THR A 178 -9.39 20.32 29.76
C THR A 178 -8.81 19.98 31.12
N THR A 179 -9.58 19.33 31.98
CA THR A 179 -9.17 18.88 33.31
C THR A 179 -8.90 17.38 33.41
N SER A 180 -9.10 16.66 32.29
CA SER A 180 -8.85 15.24 32.18
C SER A 180 -7.35 14.96 32.17
N GLU A 181 -6.90 13.89 32.83
CA GLU A 181 -5.55 13.36 32.72
C GLU A 181 -5.36 12.58 31.42
N ASN A 182 -6.44 12.26 30.69
CA ASN A 182 -6.41 11.53 29.44
C ASN A 182 -6.05 12.48 28.28
N PRO A 183 -5.13 12.08 27.40
CA PRO A 183 -4.78 12.89 26.24
C PRO A 183 -5.89 12.89 25.18
N ALA A 184 -5.91 13.91 24.33
CA ALA A 184 -6.62 13.87 23.06
C ALA A 184 -5.86 12.97 22.10
N ILE A 185 -6.51 11.96 21.52
CA ILE A 185 -5.89 10.93 20.67
C ILE A 185 -6.61 10.85 19.34
N LEU A 186 -5.84 10.90 18.24
CA LEU A 186 -6.31 10.59 16.90
C LEU A 186 -5.68 9.28 16.42
N ASN A 187 -6.53 8.39 15.93
CA ASN A 187 -6.11 7.22 15.18
C ASN A 187 -5.83 7.61 13.72
N VAL A 188 -4.63 7.39 13.26
CA VAL A 188 -4.22 7.58 11.86
C VAL A 188 -3.83 6.23 11.28
N ASN A 189 -4.62 5.76 10.33
CA ASN A 189 -4.37 4.50 9.65
C ASN A 189 -3.95 4.77 8.20
N VAL A 190 -2.80 4.24 7.81
CA VAL A 190 -2.27 4.33 6.44
C VAL A 190 -2.10 2.92 5.89
N SER A 191 -2.79 2.61 4.81
CA SER A 191 -2.70 1.32 4.13
C SER A 191 -2.19 1.48 2.70
N PHE A 192 -1.42 0.50 2.24
CA PHE A 192 -0.88 0.44 0.89
C PHE A 192 -1.27 -0.90 0.25
N THR A 193 -1.83 -0.85 -0.95
CA THR A 193 -2.26 -2.03 -1.70
C THR A 193 -1.65 -2.00 -3.09
N GLN A 194 -0.93 -3.05 -3.46
CA GLN A 194 -0.41 -3.20 -4.82
C GLN A 194 -1.55 -3.25 -5.83
N ILE A 195 -1.35 -2.58 -6.98
CA ILE A 195 -2.25 -2.62 -8.12
C ILE A 195 -1.52 -3.25 -9.29
N THR A 196 -2.10 -4.30 -9.87
CA THR A 196 -1.59 -4.98 -11.05
C THR A 196 -2.19 -4.43 -12.34
N ASP A 197 -3.43 -3.95 -12.26
CA ASP A 197 -4.15 -3.34 -13.39
C ASP A 197 -4.48 -1.89 -13.03
N VAL A 198 -3.68 -0.95 -13.53
CA VAL A 198 -4.02 0.48 -13.45
C VAL A 198 -5.17 0.72 -14.44
N PRO A 199 -6.34 1.20 -14.00
CA PRO A 199 -7.41 1.54 -14.92
C PRO A 199 -6.90 2.55 -15.95
N GLU A 200 -7.04 2.22 -17.22
CA GLU A 200 -6.73 3.15 -18.30
C GLU A 200 -7.63 4.38 -18.11
N ASN A 201 -7.04 5.56 -17.93
CA ASN A 201 -7.78 6.81 -17.87
C ASN A 201 -8.50 6.98 -19.20
N THR A 202 -9.74 6.55 -19.27
CA THR A 202 -10.61 6.89 -20.39
C THR A 202 -10.79 8.41 -20.35
N PRO A 203 -10.29 9.20 -21.34
CA PRO A 203 -10.50 10.63 -21.35
C PRO A 203 -12.01 10.86 -21.38
N ALA A 204 -12.49 11.71 -20.47
CA ALA A 204 -13.88 12.14 -20.46
C ALA A 204 -14.17 12.70 -21.86
N THR A 205 -15.01 12.02 -22.61
CA THR A 205 -15.55 12.53 -23.87
C THR A 205 -16.39 13.76 -23.57
N SER A 206 -15.85 14.88 -24.02
CA SER A 206 -16.52 16.20 -24.05
C SER A 206 -17.81 16.17 -24.86
#